data_ecf56c03ee6195677829671403bf63e6
#
_entry.id   ecf56c03ee6195677829671403bf63e6
#
_cell.length_a   1.000
_cell.length_b   1.000
_cell.length_c   1.000
_cell.angle_alpha   90.00
_cell.angle_beta   90.00
_cell.angle_gamma   90.00
#
_symmetry.space_group_name_H-M   'P 1'
#
loop_
_entity.id
_entity.type
_entity.pdbx_description
1 polymer ?
#
loop_
_entity_poly.entity_id
_entity_poly.type
_entity_poly.pdbx_seq_one_letter_code
_entity_poly.pdbx_strand_id
1 'polypeptide(L)'
;NRALVHDLHRVTELTKRKYPDVPYVLMGHSMGSFLARQYVCCYGSELDGAIICGTGYHPAGELRFALALCRGLAAVKGWNYHSRLLDWMASGSYNMKFWPNRTHFDWLSRDDASVDAYIADEKCGFPFTLNGYYNLFLTLYKIIRPEYLERMPRELPSYFIAGAKDPVGNNGKGVRKVVDLFKQYGMQNVQCKLYPYDRHEILNELDRYMVY
;
A
#
# COMPACT_ATOMS: atom_id res chain seq x y z
N ASN A 1 1.87 5.05 -13.09
CA ASN A 1 0.86 5.21 -12.03
C ASN A 1 -0.50 5.67 -12.53
N ARG A 2 -0.54 6.67 -13.41
CA ARG A 2 -1.83 7.08 -14.01
C ARG A 2 -2.47 5.92 -14.78
N ALA A 3 -1.67 5.14 -15.49
CA ALA A 3 -2.13 3.97 -16.22
C ALA A 3 -2.75 2.91 -15.28
N LEU A 4 -2.06 2.51 -14.20
CA LEU A 4 -2.57 1.50 -13.27
C LEU A 4 -3.91 1.89 -12.63
N VAL A 5 -4.05 3.14 -12.18
CA VAL A 5 -5.31 3.61 -11.58
C VAL A 5 -6.41 3.72 -12.64
N HIS A 6 -6.06 4.10 -13.87
CA HIS A 6 -7.01 4.12 -14.98
C HIS A 6 -7.45 2.71 -15.40
N ASP A 7 -6.52 1.74 -15.43
CA ASP A 7 -6.86 0.35 -15.73
C ASP A 7 -7.76 -0.24 -14.63
N LEU A 8 -7.47 0.08 -13.35
CA LEU A 8 -8.35 -0.29 -12.24
C LEU A 8 -9.76 0.32 -12.40
N HIS A 9 -9.84 1.59 -12.83
CA HIS A 9 -11.11 2.23 -13.11
C HIS A 9 -11.89 1.51 -14.24
N ARG A 10 -11.23 1.11 -15.31
CA ARG A 10 -11.87 0.31 -16.37
C ARG A 10 -12.40 -1.02 -15.85
N VAL A 11 -11.65 -1.71 -14.97
CA VAL A 11 -12.13 -2.94 -14.33
C VAL A 11 -13.35 -2.66 -13.45
N THR A 12 -13.34 -1.56 -12.70
CA THR A 12 -14.51 -1.13 -11.90
C THR A 12 -15.72 -0.89 -12.78
N GLU A 13 -15.57 -0.14 -13.86
CA GLU A 13 -16.69 0.12 -14.81
C GLU A 13 -17.25 -1.18 -15.40
N LEU A 14 -16.38 -2.12 -15.82
CA LEU A 14 -16.80 -3.41 -16.37
C LEU A 14 -17.56 -4.24 -15.34
N THR A 15 -17.07 -4.25 -14.10
CA THR A 15 -17.70 -4.99 -13.00
C THR A 15 -19.06 -4.40 -12.64
N LYS A 16 -19.17 -3.07 -12.52
CA LYS A 16 -20.44 -2.40 -12.21
C LYS A 16 -21.48 -2.55 -13.34
N ARG A 17 -21.05 -2.57 -14.60
CA ARG A 17 -21.94 -2.90 -15.72
C ARG A 17 -22.50 -4.32 -15.65
N LYS A 18 -21.67 -5.26 -15.19
CA LYS A 18 -22.06 -6.68 -15.05
C LYS A 18 -22.96 -6.91 -13.83
N TYR A 19 -22.76 -6.12 -12.76
CA TYR A 19 -23.47 -6.24 -11.50
C TYR A 19 -23.95 -4.86 -11.02
N PRO A 20 -24.96 -4.26 -11.69
CA PRO A 20 -25.36 -2.86 -11.46
C PRO A 20 -25.97 -2.61 -10.08
N ASP A 21 -26.64 -3.61 -9.50
CA ASP A 21 -27.39 -3.49 -8.25
C ASP A 21 -26.61 -4.02 -7.02
N VAL A 22 -25.31 -4.30 -7.17
CA VAL A 22 -24.47 -4.83 -6.08
C VAL A 22 -23.52 -3.73 -5.59
N PRO A 23 -23.44 -3.50 -4.27
CA PRO A 23 -22.45 -2.58 -3.70
C PRO A 23 -21.02 -2.95 -4.12
N TYR A 24 -20.24 -1.96 -4.53
CA TYR A 24 -18.87 -2.15 -5.00
C TYR A 24 -17.85 -1.59 -4.01
N VAL A 25 -17.16 -2.48 -3.32
CA VAL A 25 -16.12 -2.13 -2.34
C VAL A 25 -14.74 -2.42 -2.93
N LEU A 26 -13.88 -1.41 -2.93
CA LEU A 26 -12.49 -1.55 -3.38
C LEU A 26 -11.59 -1.89 -2.20
N MET A 27 -10.90 -3.04 -2.28
CA MET A 27 -9.87 -3.41 -1.32
C MET A 27 -8.48 -3.32 -1.97
N GLY A 28 -7.54 -2.69 -1.27
CA GLY A 28 -6.12 -2.67 -1.66
C GLY A 28 -5.22 -3.08 -0.50
N HIS A 29 -4.29 -4.02 -0.78
CA HIS A 29 -3.28 -4.47 0.20
C HIS A 29 -1.88 -4.01 -0.21
N SER A 30 -1.06 -3.59 0.74
CA SER A 30 0.34 -3.19 0.55
C SER A 30 0.47 -2.10 -0.53
N MET A 31 1.23 -2.33 -1.61
CA MET A 31 1.29 -1.45 -2.77
C MET A 31 -0.11 -1.16 -3.35
N GLY A 32 -1.00 -2.16 -3.34
CA GLY A 32 -2.40 -1.99 -3.72
C GLY A 32 -3.16 -1.01 -2.83
N SER A 33 -2.79 -0.88 -1.56
CA SER A 33 -3.38 0.12 -0.65
C SER A 33 -3.04 1.55 -1.04
N PHE A 34 -1.85 1.78 -1.59
CA PHE A 34 -1.45 3.10 -2.12
C PHE A 34 -2.21 3.43 -3.41
N LEU A 35 -2.41 2.44 -4.28
CA LEU A 35 -3.23 2.59 -5.48
C LEU A 35 -4.70 2.81 -5.15
N ALA A 36 -5.24 2.08 -4.16
CA ALA A 36 -6.61 2.26 -3.67
C ALA A 36 -6.82 3.67 -3.09
N ARG A 37 -5.87 4.19 -2.31
CA ARG A 37 -5.91 5.59 -1.83
C ARG A 37 -5.86 6.59 -2.99
N GLN A 38 -5.04 6.34 -4.01
CA GLN A 38 -5.04 7.19 -5.21
C GLN A 38 -6.35 7.08 -5.98
N TYR A 39 -6.95 5.89 -6.04
CA TYR A 39 -8.26 5.66 -6.65
C TYR A 39 -9.35 6.45 -5.93
N VAL A 40 -9.38 6.39 -4.60
CA VAL A 40 -10.33 7.18 -3.78
C VAL A 40 -10.23 8.67 -4.09
N CYS A 41 -9.03 9.20 -4.32
CA CYS A 41 -8.85 10.60 -4.69
C CYS A 41 -9.30 10.93 -6.13
N CYS A 42 -9.32 9.95 -7.04
CA CYS A 42 -9.62 10.19 -8.47
C CYS A 42 -11.04 9.77 -8.86
N TYR A 43 -11.53 8.67 -8.29
CA TYR A 43 -12.76 7.97 -8.68
C TYR A 43 -13.57 7.48 -7.47
N GLY A 44 -13.30 8.01 -6.28
CA GLY A 44 -13.90 7.51 -5.03
C GLY A 44 -15.43 7.63 -4.98
N SER A 45 -16.02 8.58 -5.72
CA SER A 45 -17.48 8.74 -5.82
C SER A 45 -18.20 7.56 -6.48
N GLU A 46 -17.46 6.67 -7.15
CA GLU A 46 -18.01 5.48 -7.79
C GLU A 46 -18.05 4.25 -6.86
N LEU A 47 -17.46 4.37 -5.67
CA LEU A 47 -17.34 3.29 -4.71
C LEU A 47 -18.42 3.39 -3.62
N ASP A 48 -18.86 2.25 -3.13
CA ASP A 48 -19.72 2.14 -1.95
C ASP A 48 -18.90 1.95 -0.66
N GLY A 49 -17.60 1.64 -0.77
CA GLY A 49 -16.68 1.55 0.33
C GLY A 49 -15.23 1.31 -0.12
N ALA A 50 -14.28 1.56 0.76
CA ALA A 50 -12.87 1.28 0.54
C ALA A 50 -12.24 0.58 1.74
N ILE A 51 -11.49 -0.50 1.50
CA ILE A 51 -10.68 -1.20 2.51
C ILE A 51 -9.21 -0.99 2.18
N ILE A 52 -8.50 -0.33 3.08
CA ILE A 52 -7.08 0.04 2.94
C ILE A 52 -6.27 -0.85 3.89
N CYS A 53 -5.67 -1.91 3.34
CA CYS A 53 -4.98 -2.94 4.10
C CYS A 53 -3.45 -2.78 4.02
N GLY A 54 -2.74 -2.82 5.16
CA GLY A 54 -1.28 -2.81 5.20
C GLY A 54 -0.64 -1.55 4.60
N THR A 55 -1.26 -0.39 4.80
CA THR A 55 -0.80 0.89 4.26
C THR A 55 0.23 1.58 5.17
N GLY A 56 0.94 2.56 4.61
CA GLY A 56 1.93 3.37 5.33
C GLY A 56 1.89 4.85 4.98
N TYR A 57 2.67 5.63 5.72
CA TYR A 57 2.90 7.05 5.50
C TYR A 57 4.40 7.33 5.35
N HIS A 58 4.76 8.10 4.34
CA HIS A 58 6.11 8.58 4.12
C HIS A 58 6.11 10.12 3.97
N PRO A 59 7.01 10.83 4.66
CA PRO A 59 7.10 12.29 4.56
C PRO A 59 7.46 12.76 3.14
N ALA A 60 6.91 13.90 2.73
CA ALA A 60 7.14 14.46 1.39
C ALA A 60 8.63 14.70 1.07
N GLY A 61 9.45 15.05 2.10
CA GLY A 61 10.90 15.25 1.93
C GLY A 61 11.62 13.96 1.53
N GLU A 62 11.34 12.85 2.22
CA GLU A 62 11.89 11.54 1.92
C GLU A 62 11.51 11.07 0.51
N LEU A 63 10.24 11.25 0.14
CA LEU A 63 9.74 10.86 -1.18
C LEU A 63 10.37 11.70 -2.31
N ARG A 64 10.56 13.01 -2.09
CA ARG A 64 11.26 13.87 -3.07
C ARG A 64 12.71 13.43 -3.25
N PHE A 65 13.40 13.09 -2.16
CA PHE A 65 14.77 12.56 -2.24
C PHE A 65 14.80 11.24 -3.01
N ALA A 66 13.92 10.28 -2.69
CA ALA A 66 13.84 8.99 -3.37
C ALA A 66 13.54 9.15 -4.87
N LEU A 67 12.64 10.06 -5.24
CA LEU A 67 12.34 10.38 -6.64
C LEU A 67 13.54 11.01 -7.39
N ALA A 68 14.29 11.90 -6.73
CA ALA A 68 15.49 12.50 -7.29
C ALA A 68 16.59 11.44 -7.50
N LEU A 69 16.78 10.55 -6.51
CA LEU A 69 17.73 9.45 -6.61
C LEU A 69 17.38 8.49 -7.75
N CYS A 70 16.11 8.11 -7.92
CA CYS A 70 15.65 7.30 -9.03
C CYS A 70 16.00 7.95 -10.38
N ARG A 71 15.76 9.25 -10.54
CA ARG A 71 16.07 9.99 -11.78
C ARG A 71 17.58 10.04 -12.05
N GLY A 72 18.38 10.34 -11.03
CA GLY A 72 19.84 10.38 -11.15
C GLY A 72 20.42 9.02 -11.56
N LEU A 73 19.98 7.94 -10.91
CA LEU A 73 20.41 6.60 -11.29
C LEU A 73 19.92 6.20 -12.69
N ALA A 74 18.70 6.57 -13.06
CA ALA A 74 18.14 6.25 -14.37
C ALA A 74 18.84 7.00 -15.51
N ALA A 75 19.34 8.21 -15.28
CA ALA A 75 20.13 8.96 -16.26
C ALA A 75 21.46 8.25 -16.62
N VAL A 76 22.03 7.47 -15.68
CA VAL A 76 23.29 6.76 -15.88
C VAL A 76 23.09 5.29 -16.26
N LYS A 77 22.12 4.61 -15.64
CA LYS A 77 21.92 3.15 -15.77
C LYS A 77 20.68 2.76 -16.59
N GLY A 78 19.82 3.71 -16.95
CA GLY A 78 18.55 3.46 -17.61
C GLY A 78 17.44 3.03 -16.65
N TRP A 79 16.17 3.20 -17.07
CA TRP A 79 14.98 2.93 -16.26
C TRP A 79 14.73 1.45 -15.93
N ASN A 80 15.29 0.54 -16.71
CA ASN A 80 15.14 -0.92 -16.50
C ASN A 80 16.16 -1.49 -15.51
N TYR A 81 17.10 -0.68 -15.01
CA TYR A 81 18.10 -1.13 -14.05
C TYR A 81 17.47 -1.49 -12.70
N HIS A 82 17.90 -2.61 -12.10
CA HIS A 82 17.53 -3.05 -10.76
C HIS A 82 18.56 -2.55 -9.74
N SER A 83 18.15 -1.64 -8.86
CA SER A 83 19.05 -1.02 -7.88
C SER A 83 18.90 -1.68 -6.51
N ARG A 84 19.95 -2.38 -6.06
CA ARG A 84 20.00 -2.95 -4.69
C ARG A 84 19.88 -1.88 -3.61
N LEU A 85 20.35 -0.65 -3.87
CA LEU A 85 20.23 0.47 -2.93
C LEU A 85 18.77 0.86 -2.72
N LEU A 86 18.01 1.01 -3.81
CA LEU A 86 16.59 1.36 -3.72
C LEU A 86 15.76 0.23 -3.14
N ASP A 87 16.08 -1.01 -3.45
CA ASP A 87 15.45 -2.18 -2.86
C ASP A 87 15.64 -2.21 -1.35
N TRP A 88 16.88 -2.02 -0.90
CA TRP A 88 17.20 -1.93 0.52
C TRP A 88 16.50 -0.74 1.19
N MET A 89 16.45 0.43 0.56
CA MET A 89 15.73 1.61 1.09
C MET A 89 14.22 1.39 1.17
N ALA A 90 13.64 0.63 0.23
CA ALA A 90 12.21 0.41 0.18
C ALA A 90 11.74 -0.66 1.19
N SER A 91 12.50 -1.73 1.39
CA SER A 91 12.07 -2.89 2.18
C SER A 91 13.16 -3.55 3.04
N GLY A 92 14.43 -3.26 2.79
CA GLY A 92 15.56 -3.96 3.41
C GLY A 92 15.65 -3.85 4.93
N SER A 93 15.06 -2.79 5.52
CA SER A 93 15.02 -2.61 6.97
C SER A 93 13.83 -3.31 7.66
N TYR A 94 12.86 -3.81 6.90
CA TYR A 94 11.61 -4.33 7.47
C TYR A 94 11.85 -5.56 8.36
N ASN A 95 12.73 -6.44 7.92
CA ASN A 95 13.03 -7.68 8.63
C ASN A 95 13.90 -7.50 9.88
N MET A 96 14.61 -6.37 10.01
CA MET A 96 15.51 -6.11 11.15
C MET A 96 14.79 -6.13 12.50
N LYS A 97 13.49 -5.85 12.54
CA LYS A 97 12.69 -5.83 13.78
C LYS A 97 12.32 -7.24 14.27
N PHE A 98 12.54 -8.26 13.46
CA PHE A 98 12.16 -9.65 13.77
C PHE A 98 13.35 -10.56 14.04
N TRP A 99 14.50 -9.97 14.40
CA TRP A 99 15.69 -10.73 14.80
C TRP A 99 15.44 -11.61 16.04
N PRO A 100 15.91 -12.89 16.03
CA PRO A 100 16.61 -13.60 14.96
C PRO A 100 15.67 -14.01 13.82
N ASN A 101 16.10 -13.70 12.58
CA ASN A 101 15.29 -13.98 11.41
C ASN A 101 15.45 -15.44 10.93
N ARG A 102 14.38 -16.10 10.58
CA ARG A 102 14.39 -17.38 9.88
C ARG A 102 14.68 -17.21 8.40
N THR A 103 14.07 -16.18 7.78
CA THR A 103 14.18 -15.84 6.36
C THR A 103 14.36 -14.33 6.15
N HIS A 104 14.46 -13.89 4.89
CA HIS A 104 14.47 -12.47 4.53
C HIS A 104 13.07 -11.84 4.51
N PHE A 105 12.00 -12.63 4.68
CA PHE A 105 10.61 -12.22 4.53
C PHE A 105 9.75 -12.46 5.77
N ASP A 106 10.35 -12.68 6.94
CA ASP A 106 9.61 -12.91 8.19
C ASP A 106 8.74 -11.72 8.58
N TRP A 107 9.05 -10.53 8.06
CA TRP A 107 8.22 -9.35 8.27
C TRP A 107 6.81 -9.44 7.64
N LEU A 108 6.59 -10.41 6.74
CA LEU A 108 5.29 -10.61 6.07
C LEU A 108 4.26 -11.20 7.01
N SER A 109 4.58 -12.30 7.70
CA SER A 109 3.64 -13.03 8.56
C SER A 109 4.36 -13.79 9.68
N ARG A 110 3.62 -14.13 10.73
CA ARG A 110 4.04 -15.08 11.77
C ARG A 110 3.82 -16.54 11.33
N ASP A 111 3.01 -16.75 10.29
CA ASP A 111 2.78 -18.07 9.73
C ASP A 111 3.94 -18.45 8.80
N ASP A 112 4.81 -19.33 9.28
CA ASP A 112 5.97 -19.80 8.54
C ASP A 112 5.58 -20.43 7.19
N ALA A 113 4.46 -21.16 7.14
CA ALA A 113 4.00 -21.77 5.90
C ALA A 113 3.61 -20.72 4.84
N SER A 114 2.99 -19.62 5.26
CA SER A 114 2.67 -18.50 4.36
C SER A 114 3.93 -17.80 3.86
N VAL A 115 4.94 -17.62 4.71
CA VAL A 115 6.24 -17.04 4.33
C VAL A 115 6.98 -17.96 3.36
N ASP A 116 7.00 -19.26 3.61
CA ASP A 116 7.65 -20.24 2.75
C ASP A 116 6.96 -20.34 1.37
N ALA A 117 5.62 -20.28 1.32
CA ALA A 117 4.87 -20.21 0.09
C ALA A 117 5.20 -18.94 -0.73
N TYR A 118 5.34 -17.78 -0.06
CA TYR A 118 5.77 -16.53 -0.71
C TYR A 118 7.18 -16.65 -1.31
N ILE A 119 8.11 -17.28 -0.60
CA ILE A 119 9.50 -17.49 -1.08
C ILE A 119 9.55 -18.46 -2.25
N ALA A 120 8.69 -19.48 -2.25
CA ALA A 120 8.65 -20.48 -3.31
C ALA A 120 7.99 -19.97 -4.61
N ASP A 121 7.21 -18.89 -4.55
CA ASP A 121 6.55 -18.32 -5.73
C ASP A 121 7.50 -17.39 -6.50
N GLU A 122 7.88 -17.76 -7.71
CA GLU A 122 8.74 -16.97 -8.61
C GLU A 122 8.16 -15.58 -8.94
N LYS A 123 6.87 -15.38 -8.75
CA LYS A 123 6.18 -14.09 -8.95
C LYS A 123 6.24 -13.18 -7.74
N CYS A 124 6.83 -13.65 -6.63
CA CYS A 124 6.97 -12.91 -5.39
C CYS A 124 8.44 -12.57 -5.10
N GLY A 125 8.68 -11.57 -4.25
CA GLY A 125 10.01 -11.26 -3.70
C GLY A 125 11.03 -10.67 -4.69
N PHE A 126 10.69 -10.39 -5.93
CA PHE A 126 11.62 -9.81 -6.90
C PHE A 126 11.78 -8.29 -6.72
N PRO A 127 13.01 -7.75 -6.90
CA PRO A 127 13.25 -6.32 -6.84
C PRO A 127 12.66 -5.58 -8.03
N PHE A 128 12.13 -4.38 -7.80
CA PHE A 128 11.64 -3.54 -8.89
C PHE A 128 12.78 -2.93 -9.70
N THR A 129 12.47 -2.57 -10.96
CA THR A 129 13.31 -1.67 -11.75
C THR A 129 13.29 -0.25 -11.19
N LEU A 130 14.20 0.62 -11.62
CA LEU A 130 14.16 2.07 -11.29
C LEU A 130 12.81 2.69 -11.66
N ASN A 131 12.22 2.29 -12.78
CA ASN A 131 10.91 2.75 -13.21
C ASN A 131 9.82 2.29 -12.21
N GLY A 132 9.88 1.04 -11.73
CA GLY A 132 8.96 0.52 -10.72
C GLY A 132 9.02 1.32 -9.41
N TYR A 133 10.22 1.51 -8.85
CA TYR A 133 10.42 2.31 -7.64
C TYR A 133 10.02 3.77 -7.82
N TYR A 134 10.40 4.39 -8.94
CA TYR A 134 10.00 5.76 -9.24
C TYR A 134 8.48 5.93 -9.23
N ASN A 135 7.77 5.01 -9.86
CA ASN A 135 6.31 5.05 -9.91
C ASN A 135 5.68 4.76 -8.55
N LEU A 136 6.26 3.88 -7.74
CA LEU A 136 5.82 3.64 -6.36
C LEU A 136 5.97 4.91 -5.51
N PHE A 137 7.16 5.51 -5.48
CA PHE A 137 7.41 6.75 -4.73
C PHE A 137 6.57 7.93 -5.24
N LEU A 138 6.32 8.02 -6.53
CA LEU A 138 5.45 9.03 -7.10
C LEU A 138 3.99 8.85 -6.66
N THR A 139 3.50 7.60 -6.52
CA THR A 139 2.18 7.34 -5.94
C THR A 139 2.13 7.79 -4.49
N LEU A 140 3.08 7.34 -3.68
CA LEU A 140 3.20 7.73 -2.28
C LEU A 140 3.24 9.25 -2.11
N TYR A 141 3.98 9.97 -2.97
CA TYR A 141 4.06 11.41 -2.96
C TYR A 141 2.72 12.09 -3.29
N LYS A 142 2.00 11.58 -4.30
CA LYS A 142 0.71 12.13 -4.72
C LYS A 142 -0.37 11.99 -3.65
N ILE A 143 -0.50 10.80 -3.05
CA ILE A 143 -1.58 10.48 -2.10
C ILE A 143 -1.48 11.17 -0.73
N ILE A 144 -0.45 11.98 -0.51
CA ILE A 144 -0.30 12.85 0.67
C ILE A 144 -0.41 14.34 0.32
N ARG A 145 -0.65 14.69 -0.94
CA ARG A 145 -0.73 16.07 -1.40
C ARG A 145 -2.14 16.62 -1.25
N PRO A 146 -2.29 17.89 -0.78
CA PRO A 146 -3.59 18.53 -0.63
C PRO A 146 -4.48 18.41 -1.87
N GLU A 147 -3.93 18.70 -3.05
CA GLU A 147 -4.65 18.70 -4.32
C GLU A 147 -5.23 17.32 -4.72
N TYR A 148 -4.76 16.23 -4.10
CA TYR A 148 -5.35 14.90 -4.23
C TYR A 148 -6.35 14.62 -3.12
N LEU A 149 -5.99 14.91 -1.87
CA LEU A 149 -6.80 14.62 -0.69
C LEU A 149 -8.12 15.40 -0.66
N GLU A 150 -8.13 16.63 -1.17
CA GLU A 150 -9.33 17.47 -1.28
C GLU A 150 -10.42 16.91 -2.20
N ARG A 151 -10.05 15.95 -3.08
CA ARG A 151 -10.98 15.31 -4.03
C ARG A 151 -11.69 14.10 -3.46
N MET A 152 -11.30 13.63 -2.28
CA MET A 152 -11.90 12.45 -1.68
C MET A 152 -13.38 12.70 -1.34
N PRO A 153 -14.28 11.76 -1.64
CA PRO A 153 -15.68 11.87 -1.29
C PRO A 153 -15.85 11.75 0.23
N ARG A 154 -16.49 12.75 0.85
CA ARG A 154 -16.58 12.88 2.31
C ARG A 154 -17.34 11.75 2.98
N GLU A 155 -18.36 11.22 2.30
CA GLU A 155 -19.27 10.21 2.83
C GLU A 155 -18.80 8.77 2.58
N LEU A 156 -17.73 8.54 1.79
CA LEU A 156 -17.26 7.21 1.44
C LEU A 156 -16.79 6.45 2.70
N PRO A 157 -17.44 5.33 3.06
CA PRO A 157 -16.98 4.49 4.14
C PRO A 157 -15.57 3.95 3.82
N SER A 158 -14.62 4.20 4.72
CA SER A 158 -13.23 3.80 4.53
C SER A 158 -12.72 3.07 5.76
N TYR A 159 -12.30 1.83 5.57
CA TYR A 159 -11.82 0.96 6.64
C TYR A 159 -10.33 0.67 6.49
N PHE A 160 -9.53 1.13 7.44
CA PHE A 160 -8.09 0.88 7.50
C PHE A 160 -7.81 -0.31 8.40
N ILE A 161 -7.15 -1.32 7.85
CA ILE A 161 -6.75 -2.53 8.59
C ILE A 161 -5.26 -2.80 8.39
N ALA A 162 -4.55 -3.16 9.46
CA ALA A 162 -3.14 -3.49 9.40
C ALA A 162 -2.68 -4.26 10.63
N GLY A 163 -1.56 -4.95 10.54
CA GLY A 163 -0.88 -5.50 11.69
C GLY A 163 -0.23 -4.40 12.54
N ALA A 164 -0.33 -4.51 13.86
CA ALA A 164 0.37 -3.58 14.76
C ALA A 164 1.89 -3.82 14.79
N LYS A 165 2.37 -4.92 14.18
CA LYS A 165 3.79 -5.22 13.98
C LYS A 165 4.24 -5.02 12.53
N ASP A 166 3.36 -4.54 11.65
CA ASP A 166 3.67 -4.27 10.25
C ASP A 166 4.69 -3.12 10.10
N PRO A 167 5.91 -3.39 9.58
CA PRO A 167 6.93 -2.36 9.39
C PRO A 167 6.58 -1.36 8.29
N VAL A 168 5.77 -1.73 7.28
CA VAL A 168 5.29 -0.84 6.22
C VAL A 168 4.47 0.30 6.81
N GLY A 169 3.60 -0.01 7.76
CA GLY A 169 2.81 0.94 8.52
C GLY A 169 3.55 1.58 9.71
N ASN A 170 4.87 1.38 9.83
CA ASN A 170 5.67 1.80 10.99
C ASN A 170 5.02 1.36 12.32
N ASN A 171 4.68 0.07 12.42
CA ASN A 171 3.99 -0.52 13.56
C ASN A 171 2.68 0.23 13.91
N GLY A 172 1.86 0.51 12.90
CA GLY A 172 0.58 1.18 13.02
C GLY A 172 0.63 2.71 13.11
N LYS A 173 1.78 3.32 13.39
CA LYS A 173 1.90 4.80 13.48
C LYS A 173 1.63 5.47 12.12
N GLY A 174 2.17 4.92 11.05
CA GLY A 174 1.95 5.41 9.69
C GLY A 174 0.50 5.24 9.26
N VAL A 175 -0.14 4.12 9.63
CA VAL A 175 -1.57 3.88 9.35
C VAL A 175 -2.43 4.94 10.03
N ARG A 176 -2.23 5.17 11.34
CA ARG A 176 -2.96 6.20 12.09
C ARG A 176 -2.80 7.58 11.46
N LYS A 177 -1.57 7.93 11.05
CA LYS A 177 -1.31 9.22 10.38
C LYS A 177 -2.09 9.38 9.07
N VAL A 178 -2.26 8.30 8.30
CA VAL A 178 -3.09 8.33 7.08
C VAL A 178 -4.56 8.47 7.43
N VAL A 179 -5.04 7.77 8.45
CA VAL A 179 -6.42 7.92 8.97
C VAL A 179 -6.70 9.37 9.39
N ASP A 180 -5.76 9.98 10.12
CA ASP A 180 -5.88 11.38 10.56
C ASP A 180 -5.92 12.34 9.35
N LEU A 181 -5.11 12.09 8.31
CA LEU A 181 -5.18 12.85 7.07
C LEU A 181 -6.55 12.73 6.39
N PHE A 182 -7.10 11.53 6.28
CA PHE A 182 -8.43 11.33 5.68
C PHE A 182 -9.49 12.13 6.44
N LYS A 183 -9.48 12.08 7.78
CA LYS A 183 -10.39 12.86 8.62
C LYS A 183 -10.14 14.35 8.50
N GLN A 184 -8.89 14.80 8.48
CA GLN A 184 -8.51 16.21 8.32
C GLN A 184 -9.03 16.79 7.01
N TYR A 185 -9.05 15.99 5.93
CA TYR A 185 -9.59 16.40 4.62
C TYR A 185 -11.09 16.14 4.46
N GLY A 186 -11.79 15.89 5.57
CA GLY A 186 -13.24 15.93 5.67
C GLY A 186 -13.96 14.61 5.46
N MET A 187 -13.26 13.47 5.38
CA MET A 187 -13.94 12.17 5.34
C MET A 187 -14.55 11.84 6.70
N GLN A 188 -15.85 11.51 6.71
CA GLN A 188 -16.66 11.34 7.92
C GLN A 188 -16.67 9.91 8.42
N ASN A 189 -16.69 8.94 7.51
CA ASN A 189 -16.85 7.52 7.81
C ASN A 189 -15.52 6.77 7.72
N VAL A 190 -14.53 7.14 8.57
CA VAL A 190 -13.21 6.52 8.59
C VAL A 190 -13.00 5.73 9.86
N GLN A 191 -12.84 4.41 9.71
CA GLN A 191 -12.54 3.47 10.78
C GLN A 191 -11.15 2.88 10.62
N CYS A 192 -10.53 2.46 11.75
CA CYS A 192 -9.22 1.84 11.76
C CYS A 192 -9.14 0.72 12.79
N LYS A 193 -8.69 -0.46 12.37
CA LYS A 193 -8.40 -1.58 13.26
C LYS A 193 -6.96 -2.04 13.06
N LEU A 194 -6.21 -2.10 14.15
CA LEU A 194 -4.87 -2.68 14.18
C LEU A 194 -4.91 -4.00 14.94
N TYR A 195 -4.40 -5.06 14.31
CA TYR A 195 -4.32 -6.39 14.90
C TYR A 195 -3.02 -6.50 15.70
N PRO A 196 -3.08 -6.73 17.01
CA PRO A 196 -1.96 -6.48 17.95
C PRO A 196 -0.69 -7.25 17.66
N TYR A 197 -0.83 -8.47 17.14
CA TYR A 197 0.30 -9.40 16.94
C TYR A 197 0.71 -9.53 15.48
N ASP A 198 -0.16 -9.13 14.55
CA ASP A 198 0.01 -9.36 13.12
C ASP A 198 1.09 -8.48 12.52
N ARG A 199 1.74 -9.06 11.54
CA ARG A 199 2.72 -8.42 10.66
C ARG A 199 2.01 -7.85 9.42
N HIS A 200 2.65 -7.88 8.26
CA HIS A 200 2.14 -7.21 7.06
C HIS A 200 0.96 -7.92 6.41
N GLU A 201 1.04 -9.23 6.26
CA GLU A 201 0.07 -10.08 5.55
C GLU A 201 -1.07 -10.54 6.46
N ILE A 202 -1.87 -9.60 7.02
CA ILE A 202 -2.92 -9.92 8.01
C ILE A 202 -3.96 -10.93 7.52
N LEU A 203 -4.15 -11.05 6.20
CA LEU A 203 -5.05 -12.04 5.59
C LEU A 203 -4.43 -13.44 5.51
N ASN A 204 -3.13 -13.56 5.76
CA ASN A 204 -2.34 -14.78 5.76
C ASN A 204 -1.67 -15.04 7.13
N GLU A 205 -2.16 -14.40 8.19
CA GLU A 205 -1.65 -14.56 9.54
C GLU A 205 -2.26 -15.81 10.23
N LEU A 206 -1.67 -16.20 11.36
CA LEU A 206 -2.14 -17.35 12.14
C LEU A 206 -3.59 -17.21 12.61
N ASP A 207 -4.00 -15.99 12.90
CA ASP A 207 -5.33 -15.62 13.36
C ASP A 207 -6.16 -14.86 12.29
N ARG A 208 -5.87 -15.09 11.01
CA ARG A 208 -6.55 -14.47 9.85
C ARG A 208 -8.08 -14.51 9.89
N TYR A 209 -8.66 -15.53 10.53
CA TYR A 209 -10.13 -15.62 10.72
C TYR A 209 -10.71 -14.50 11.59
N MET A 210 -9.87 -13.81 12.39
CA MET A 210 -10.27 -12.61 13.13
C MET A 210 -10.29 -11.36 12.26
N VAL A 211 -9.72 -11.44 11.07
CA VAL A 211 -9.66 -10.36 10.08
C VAL A 211 -10.84 -10.45 9.11
N TYR A 212 -11.24 -11.67 8.74
CA TYR A 212 -12.39 -11.95 7.88
C TYR A 212 -13.70 -11.66 8.62
#